data_6f438c4fe065e92de63a3f2847df4ef9
#
_entry.id   6f438c4fe065e92de63a3f2847df4ef9
#
_cell.length_a   1.000
_cell.length_b   1.000
_cell.length_c   1.000
_cell.angle_alpha   90.00
_cell.angle_beta   90.00
_cell.angle_gamma   90.00
#
_symmetry.space_group_name_H-M   'P 1'
#
loop_
_entity.id
_entity.type
_entity.pdbx_description
1 polymer ?
#
loop_
_entity_poly.entity_id
_entity_poly.type
_entity_poly.pdbx_seq_one_letter_code
_entity_poly.pdbx_strand_id
1 'polypeptide(L)'
;NLYLSLETFISSNEKVNLQFVSMRATNSNAQFTYTKPKGVNNMGTEQMKENLESDLGKQDINITLRAGQIIIQIPLDNKITADAYTNYKKAFVGKKNLPPLQALVGVDTEGVPRTYDLATAPHILTAGTTGSGKSVGINMIYLSIILHNSPDDVQFIIIDPKKTEFTPYKKSPYLYTDVITDMDGAKNAFNAVVTEMERRNSLFEQIGVRNLQTYNQKVSPDKREP
;
A
#
# COMPACT_ATOMS: atom_id res chain seq x y z
N ASN A 1 -3.33 -23.35 -20.29
CA ASN A 1 -3.48 -22.01 -20.85
C ASN A 1 -4.76 -21.39 -20.31
N LEU A 2 -4.64 -20.50 -19.31
CA LEU A 2 -5.75 -19.87 -18.58
C LEU A 2 -6.82 -19.24 -19.51
N TYR A 3 -6.38 -18.65 -20.61
CA TYR A 3 -7.30 -18.06 -21.59
C TYR A 3 -8.23 -19.12 -22.19
N LEU A 4 -7.67 -20.23 -22.69
CA LEU A 4 -8.48 -21.29 -23.29
C LEU A 4 -9.44 -21.91 -22.27
N SER A 5 -9.00 -22.13 -21.05
CA SER A 5 -9.85 -22.68 -19.99
C SER A 5 -11.01 -21.72 -19.65
N LEU A 6 -10.74 -20.41 -19.59
CA LEU A 6 -11.76 -19.40 -19.34
C LEU A 6 -12.76 -19.27 -20.50
N GLU A 7 -12.30 -19.30 -21.76
CA GLU A 7 -13.14 -19.30 -22.95
C GLU A 7 -14.02 -20.57 -23.03
N THR A 8 -13.46 -21.72 -22.65
CA THR A 8 -14.22 -22.96 -22.55
C THR A 8 -15.33 -22.84 -21.51
N PHE A 9 -15.03 -22.31 -20.32
CA PHE A 9 -16.04 -22.05 -19.29
C PHE A 9 -17.15 -21.13 -19.78
N ILE A 10 -16.80 -20.01 -20.42
CA ILE A 10 -17.77 -19.02 -20.93
C ILE A 10 -18.62 -19.64 -22.04
N SER A 11 -18.03 -20.40 -22.95
CA SER A 11 -18.74 -21.01 -24.09
C SER A 11 -19.62 -22.18 -23.68
N SER A 12 -19.25 -22.94 -22.65
CA SER A 12 -20.02 -24.08 -22.16
C SER A 12 -21.17 -23.69 -21.23
N ASN A 13 -21.20 -22.44 -20.74
CA ASN A 13 -22.20 -22.00 -19.79
C ASN A 13 -23.20 -21.05 -20.44
N GLU A 14 -24.39 -21.59 -20.82
CA GLU A 14 -25.46 -20.81 -21.45
C GLU A 14 -25.91 -19.57 -20.67
N LYS A 15 -25.69 -19.54 -19.35
CA LYS A 15 -26.01 -18.40 -18.48
C LYS A 15 -24.91 -17.35 -18.47
N VAL A 16 -23.79 -17.58 -19.16
CA VAL A 16 -22.64 -16.65 -19.21
C VAL A 16 -22.45 -16.26 -20.68
N ASN A 17 -23.13 -15.20 -21.10
CA ASN A 17 -22.98 -14.67 -22.46
C ASN A 17 -22.10 -13.41 -22.38
N LEU A 18 -20.81 -13.59 -22.61
CA LEU A 18 -19.79 -12.52 -22.52
C LEU A 18 -19.02 -12.44 -23.84
N GLN A 19 -18.65 -11.22 -24.23
CA GLN A 19 -17.78 -10.97 -25.38
C GLN A 19 -16.40 -10.53 -24.90
N PHE A 20 -15.38 -11.26 -25.31
CA PHE A 20 -13.98 -10.94 -24.98
C PHE A 20 -13.57 -9.58 -25.55
N VAL A 21 -12.89 -8.78 -24.73
CA VAL A 21 -12.36 -7.47 -25.11
C VAL A 21 -10.83 -7.48 -25.09
N SER A 22 -10.24 -7.88 -23.96
CA SER A 22 -8.80 -7.86 -23.81
C SER A 22 -8.32 -8.77 -22.70
N MET A 23 -7.05 -9.15 -22.78
CA MET A 23 -6.31 -9.85 -21.73
C MET A 23 -5.07 -9.05 -21.38
N ARG A 24 -4.76 -8.99 -20.08
CA ARG A 24 -3.56 -8.37 -19.55
C ARG A 24 -2.98 -9.23 -18.45
N ALA A 25 -1.67 -9.49 -18.51
CA ALA A 25 -0.95 -10.10 -17.41
C ALA A 25 -0.36 -9.02 -16.50
N THR A 26 -0.51 -9.21 -15.21
CA THR A 26 0.13 -8.41 -14.15
C THR A 26 1.15 -9.26 -13.39
N ASN A 27 1.80 -8.70 -12.39
CA ASN A 27 2.78 -9.44 -11.59
C ASN A 27 2.17 -10.62 -10.79
N SER A 28 0.88 -10.56 -10.51
CA SER A 28 0.20 -11.54 -9.65
C SER A 28 -1.04 -12.17 -10.27
N ASN A 29 -1.62 -11.56 -11.30
CA ASN A 29 -2.89 -11.98 -11.88
C ASN A 29 -2.88 -11.93 -13.41
N ALA A 30 -3.65 -12.81 -14.05
CA ALA A 30 -4.13 -12.62 -15.40
C ALA A 30 -5.49 -11.92 -15.33
N GLN A 31 -5.60 -10.77 -15.97
CA GLN A 31 -6.84 -10.00 -16.04
C GLN A 31 -7.48 -10.18 -17.42
N PHE A 32 -8.73 -10.57 -17.43
CA PHE A 32 -9.55 -10.73 -18.64
C PHE A 32 -10.71 -9.75 -18.56
N THR A 33 -10.91 -8.99 -19.62
CA THR A 33 -11.99 -8.00 -19.72
C THR A 33 -12.99 -8.47 -20.76
N TYR A 34 -14.25 -8.48 -20.38
CA TYR A 34 -15.38 -8.85 -21.23
C TYR A 34 -16.43 -7.75 -21.23
N THR A 35 -17.21 -7.65 -22.30
CA THR A 35 -18.44 -6.86 -22.31
C THR A 35 -19.65 -7.77 -22.18
N LYS A 36 -20.68 -7.27 -21.49
CA LYS A 36 -21.97 -7.91 -21.37
C LYS A 36 -22.89 -7.39 -22.47
N PRO A 37 -23.40 -8.24 -23.37
CA PRO A 37 -24.41 -7.83 -24.33
C PRO A 37 -25.67 -7.28 -23.66
N LYS A 38 -26.27 -6.23 -24.25
CA LYS A 38 -27.51 -5.64 -23.74
C LYS A 38 -28.65 -6.66 -23.80
N GLY A 39 -29.47 -6.68 -22.74
CA GLY A 39 -30.66 -7.54 -22.70
C GLY A 39 -30.44 -8.98 -22.28
N VAL A 40 -29.21 -9.37 -21.94
CA VAL A 40 -28.89 -10.71 -21.44
C VAL A 40 -28.76 -10.70 -19.92
N ASN A 41 -29.53 -11.56 -19.25
CA ASN A 41 -29.35 -11.83 -17.83
C ASN A 41 -28.21 -12.84 -17.65
N ASN A 42 -27.11 -12.37 -17.08
CA ASN A 42 -26.00 -13.26 -16.74
C ASN A 42 -26.14 -13.78 -15.31
N MET A 43 -25.46 -14.89 -15.07
CA MET A 43 -25.17 -15.38 -13.73
C MET A 43 -24.64 -14.25 -12.82
N GLY A 44 -25.02 -14.23 -11.56
CA GLY A 44 -24.45 -13.30 -10.58
C GLY A 44 -22.92 -13.47 -10.44
N THR A 45 -22.23 -12.40 -10.10
CA THR A 45 -20.75 -12.42 -10.00
C THR A 45 -20.23 -13.42 -8.96
N GLU A 46 -20.93 -13.61 -7.86
CA GLU A 46 -20.55 -14.60 -6.83
C GLU A 46 -20.67 -16.02 -7.37
N GLN A 47 -21.81 -16.38 -7.99
CA GLN A 47 -22.00 -17.70 -8.58
C GLN A 47 -21.00 -17.97 -9.71
N MET A 48 -20.68 -16.96 -10.51
CA MET A 48 -19.67 -17.07 -11.57
C MET A 48 -18.28 -17.29 -10.97
N LYS A 49 -17.96 -16.63 -9.87
CA LYS A 49 -16.70 -16.81 -9.15
C LYS A 49 -16.56 -18.23 -8.64
N GLU A 50 -17.54 -18.72 -7.89
CA GLU A 50 -17.54 -20.09 -7.34
C GLU A 50 -17.37 -21.16 -8.43
N ASN A 51 -18.08 -21.02 -9.54
CA ASN A 51 -17.97 -21.95 -10.66
C ASN A 51 -16.59 -21.89 -11.32
N LEU A 52 -16.04 -20.68 -11.52
CA LEU A 52 -14.70 -20.50 -12.08
C LEU A 52 -13.60 -21.04 -11.15
N GLU A 53 -13.72 -20.83 -9.86
CA GLU A 53 -12.78 -21.37 -8.88
C GLU A 53 -12.77 -22.90 -8.89
N SER A 54 -13.95 -23.50 -9.01
CA SER A 54 -14.11 -24.97 -9.14
C SER A 54 -13.50 -25.49 -10.44
N ASP A 55 -13.86 -24.90 -11.58
CA ASP A 55 -13.47 -25.40 -12.91
C ASP A 55 -11.96 -25.20 -13.19
N LEU A 56 -11.40 -24.10 -12.71
CA LEU A 56 -10.00 -23.77 -12.92
C LEU A 56 -9.08 -24.33 -11.82
N GLY A 57 -9.64 -24.85 -10.73
CA GLY A 57 -8.86 -25.28 -9.54
C GLY A 57 -8.07 -24.13 -8.92
N LYS A 58 -8.56 -22.90 -9.03
CA LYS A 58 -7.94 -21.68 -8.54
C LYS A 58 -8.78 -21.08 -7.43
N GLN A 59 -8.13 -20.50 -6.43
CA GLN A 59 -8.78 -19.72 -5.37
C GLN A 59 -8.51 -18.23 -5.56
N ASP A 60 -9.25 -17.38 -4.86
CA ASP A 60 -9.10 -15.93 -4.89
C ASP A 60 -9.31 -15.29 -6.27
N ILE A 61 -10.18 -15.88 -7.11
CA ILE A 61 -10.63 -15.24 -8.35
C ILE A 61 -11.45 -14.00 -7.97
N ASN A 62 -11.13 -12.86 -8.58
CA ASN A 62 -11.88 -11.63 -8.37
C ASN A 62 -12.65 -11.26 -9.63
N ILE A 63 -13.95 -10.96 -9.48
CA ILE A 63 -14.82 -10.52 -10.57
C ILE A 63 -15.38 -9.14 -10.22
N THR A 64 -15.07 -8.16 -11.06
CA THR A 64 -15.50 -6.78 -10.87
C THR A 64 -16.34 -6.32 -12.05
N LEU A 65 -17.46 -5.66 -11.74
CA LEU A 65 -18.30 -4.97 -12.73
C LEU A 65 -17.90 -3.50 -12.79
N ARG A 66 -17.50 -3.03 -13.97
CA ARG A 66 -17.11 -1.63 -14.14
C ARG A 66 -17.58 -1.11 -15.51
N ALA A 67 -18.41 -0.08 -15.52
CA ALA A 67 -18.85 0.61 -16.74
C ALA A 67 -19.36 -0.33 -17.86
N GLY A 68 -20.17 -1.35 -17.51
CA GLY A 68 -20.70 -2.32 -18.48
C GLY A 68 -19.71 -3.42 -18.88
N GLN A 69 -18.53 -3.45 -18.29
CA GLN A 69 -17.54 -4.50 -18.47
C GLN A 69 -17.49 -5.42 -17.25
N ILE A 70 -17.17 -6.67 -17.50
CA ILE A 70 -16.84 -7.67 -16.48
C ILE A 70 -15.33 -7.89 -16.55
N ILE A 71 -14.67 -7.65 -15.44
CA ILE A 71 -13.23 -7.85 -15.29
C ILE A 71 -13.03 -9.07 -14.40
N ILE A 72 -12.42 -10.11 -14.95
CA ILE A 72 -12.09 -11.36 -14.25
C ILE A 72 -10.59 -11.37 -14.01
N GLN A 73 -10.17 -11.43 -12.75
CA GLN A 73 -8.77 -11.51 -12.36
C GLN A 73 -8.51 -12.89 -11.76
N ILE A 74 -7.62 -13.63 -12.40
CA ILE A 74 -7.24 -15.00 -12.00
C ILE A 74 -5.81 -14.97 -11.48
N PRO A 75 -5.56 -15.42 -10.24
CA PRO A 75 -4.21 -15.48 -9.68
C PRO A 75 -3.27 -16.36 -10.50
N LEU A 76 -2.06 -15.88 -10.74
CA LEU A 76 -0.99 -16.64 -11.37
C LEU A 76 -0.30 -17.55 -10.35
N ASP A 77 0.06 -18.77 -10.77
CA ASP A 77 0.81 -19.70 -9.90
C ASP A 77 2.19 -19.17 -9.56
N ASN A 78 2.86 -18.58 -10.55
CA ASN A 78 4.15 -17.94 -10.40
C ASN A 78 3.96 -16.43 -10.30
N LYS A 79 3.72 -15.93 -9.07
CA LYS A 79 3.64 -14.49 -8.82
C LYS A 79 5.03 -13.87 -8.99
N ILE A 80 5.13 -12.86 -9.82
CA ILE A 80 6.36 -12.05 -9.92
C ILE A 80 6.39 -11.11 -8.73
N THR A 81 7.38 -11.29 -7.87
CA THR A 81 7.59 -10.39 -6.73
C THR A 81 7.89 -8.98 -7.26
N ALA A 82 7.13 -8.00 -6.78
CA ALA A 82 7.37 -6.60 -7.13
C ALA A 82 8.67 -6.14 -6.46
N ASP A 83 9.71 -5.85 -7.25
CA ASP A 83 10.96 -5.32 -6.73
C ASP A 83 10.76 -3.93 -6.12
N ALA A 84 11.02 -3.81 -4.82
CA ALA A 84 10.79 -2.60 -4.05
C ALA A 84 11.61 -1.41 -4.56
N TYR A 85 12.88 -1.63 -4.92
CA TYR A 85 13.76 -0.57 -5.41
C TYR A 85 13.36 -0.06 -6.79
N THR A 86 13.00 -0.95 -7.70
CA THR A 86 12.49 -0.57 -9.02
C THR A 86 11.19 0.24 -8.91
N ASN A 87 10.28 -0.16 -8.03
CA ASN A 87 9.03 0.55 -7.82
C ASN A 87 9.23 1.87 -7.07
N TYR A 88 10.18 1.93 -6.13
CA TYR A 88 10.60 3.19 -5.54
C TYR A 88 11.11 4.18 -6.60
N LYS A 89 12.00 3.73 -7.50
CA LYS A 89 12.49 4.60 -8.59
C LYS A 89 11.36 5.13 -9.47
N LYS A 90 10.43 4.27 -9.87
CA LYS A 90 9.26 4.68 -10.67
C LYS A 90 8.36 5.67 -9.92
N ALA A 91 8.23 5.52 -8.61
CA ALA A 91 7.36 6.34 -7.77
C ALA A 91 7.96 7.73 -7.49
N PHE A 92 9.26 7.83 -7.25
CA PHE A 92 9.88 9.01 -6.63
C PHE A 92 11.00 9.66 -7.43
N VAL A 93 11.82 8.88 -8.15
CA VAL A 93 12.98 9.46 -8.84
C VAL A 93 12.55 10.44 -9.94
N GLY A 94 13.15 11.63 -9.93
CA GLY A 94 12.83 12.71 -10.85
C GLY A 94 11.59 13.54 -10.50
N LYS A 95 10.86 13.18 -9.44
CA LYS A 95 9.77 14.02 -8.93
C LYS A 95 10.32 15.10 -8.00
N LYS A 96 9.77 16.31 -8.13
CA LYS A 96 10.11 17.45 -7.28
C LYS A 96 9.00 17.68 -6.26
N ASN A 97 9.36 18.25 -5.11
CA ASN A 97 8.41 18.66 -4.05
C ASN A 97 7.54 17.50 -3.53
N LEU A 98 8.15 16.35 -3.28
CA LEU A 98 7.47 15.24 -2.62
C LEU A 98 7.14 15.64 -1.17
N PRO A 99 5.93 15.31 -0.68
CA PRO A 99 5.66 15.40 0.76
C PRO A 99 6.67 14.55 1.54
N PRO A 100 7.21 15.03 2.68
CA PRO A 100 8.20 14.27 3.45
C PRO A 100 7.73 12.87 3.84
N LEU A 101 6.45 12.72 4.19
CA LEU A 101 5.88 11.44 4.60
C LEU A 101 5.20 10.65 3.45
N GLN A 102 5.56 10.95 2.19
CA GLN A 102 5.06 10.19 1.05
C GLN A 102 5.71 8.80 1.02
N ALA A 103 4.94 7.77 1.29
CA ALA A 103 5.40 6.38 1.35
C ALA A 103 4.98 5.55 0.14
N LEU A 104 5.81 4.61 -0.28
CA LEU A 104 5.44 3.55 -1.22
C LEU A 104 4.70 2.46 -0.44
N VAL A 105 3.44 2.24 -0.75
CA VAL A 105 2.62 1.22 -0.06
C VAL A 105 2.50 -0.09 -0.84
N GLY A 106 2.90 -0.11 -2.10
CA GLY A 106 2.88 -1.30 -2.94
C GLY A 106 2.73 -0.98 -4.41
N VAL A 107 2.29 -1.97 -5.15
CA VAL A 107 1.89 -1.85 -6.55
C VAL A 107 0.45 -2.32 -6.70
N ASP A 108 -0.28 -1.69 -7.60
CA ASP A 108 -1.63 -2.17 -7.91
C ASP A 108 -1.60 -3.42 -8.81
N THR A 109 -2.78 -3.91 -9.15
CA THR A 109 -2.94 -5.07 -10.05
C THR A 109 -2.40 -4.82 -11.46
N GLU A 110 -2.13 -3.57 -11.81
CA GLU A 110 -1.54 -3.17 -13.08
C GLU A 110 -0.01 -3.03 -13.01
N GLY A 111 0.59 -3.27 -11.84
CA GLY A 111 2.02 -3.11 -11.60
C GLY A 111 2.45 -1.64 -11.47
N VAL A 112 1.49 -0.73 -11.25
CA VAL A 112 1.76 0.69 -11.04
C VAL A 112 2.05 0.94 -9.56
N PRO A 113 3.16 1.60 -9.20
CA PRO A 113 3.45 1.94 -7.83
C PRO A 113 2.37 2.83 -7.22
N ARG A 114 1.90 2.46 -6.03
CA ARG A 114 0.94 3.24 -5.24
C ARG A 114 1.64 3.84 -4.03
N THR A 115 1.49 5.13 -3.91
CA THR A 115 2.07 5.91 -2.82
C THR A 115 0.97 6.56 -2.00
N TYR A 116 1.27 6.80 -0.73
CA TYR A 116 0.35 7.44 0.20
C TYR A 116 1.11 8.44 1.09
N ASP A 117 0.57 9.63 1.26
CA ASP A 117 1.12 10.61 2.19
C ASP A 117 0.61 10.32 3.61
N LEU A 118 1.50 9.82 4.47
CA LEU A 118 1.15 9.45 5.85
C LEU A 118 0.72 10.66 6.70
N ALA A 119 1.12 11.88 6.33
CA ALA A 119 0.67 13.08 7.03
C ALA A 119 -0.84 13.33 6.89
N THR A 120 -1.47 12.79 5.84
CA THR A 120 -2.92 12.91 5.62
C THR A 120 -3.74 11.83 6.31
N ALA A 121 -3.10 10.78 6.81
CA ALA A 121 -3.74 9.70 7.56
C ALA A 121 -3.35 9.83 9.04
N PRO A 122 -4.28 10.08 9.94
CA PRO A 122 -3.96 10.19 11.37
C PRO A 122 -3.45 8.85 11.94
N HIS A 123 -3.93 7.72 11.42
CA HIS A 123 -3.52 6.37 11.80
C HIS A 123 -3.66 5.41 10.62
N ILE A 124 -2.75 4.44 10.54
CA ILE A 124 -2.79 3.36 9.54
C ILE A 124 -2.71 2.03 10.26
N LEU A 125 -3.67 1.15 9.99
CA LEU A 125 -3.64 -0.23 10.43
C LEU A 125 -3.25 -1.14 9.28
N THR A 126 -2.14 -1.87 9.42
CA THR A 126 -1.73 -2.91 8.49
C THR A 126 -1.95 -4.27 9.11
N ALA A 127 -2.82 -5.07 8.51
CA ALA A 127 -3.15 -6.42 8.97
C ALA A 127 -2.83 -7.45 7.89
N GLY A 128 -2.58 -8.68 8.32
CA GLY A 128 -2.33 -9.81 7.43
C GLY A 128 -1.96 -11.07 8.21
N THR A 129 -2.24 -12.23 7.62
CA THR A 129 -1.84 -13.53 8.14
C THR A 129 -0.33 -13.72 8.05
N THR A 130 0.20 -14.72 8.76
CA THR A 130 1.61 -15.09 8.66
C THR A 130 1.99 -15.40 7.20
N GLY A 131 3.08 -14.82 6.71
CA GLY A 131 3.51 -14.99 5.32
C GLY A 131 2.81 -14.11 4.29
N SER A 132 1.84 -13.25 4.68
CA SER A 132 1.14 -12.34 3.77
C SER A 132 2.01 -11.17 3.24
N GLY A 133 3.22 -10.99 3.78
CA GLY A 133 4.09 -9.88 3.41
C GLY A 133 3.89 -8.61 4.24
N LYS A 134 3.12 -8.64 5.35
CA LYS A 134 2.90 -7.49 6.23
C LYS A 134 4.21 -6.80 6.65
N SER A 135 5.17 -7.56 7.15
CA SER A 135 6.47 -7.04 7.56
C SER A 135 7.27 -6.44 6.41
N VAL A 136 7.24 -7.09 5.25
CA VAL A 136 7.86 -6.57 4.02
C VAL A 136 7.21 -5.25 3.61
N GLY A 137 5.88 -5.14 3.68
CA GLY A 137 5.14 -3.91 3.39
C GLY A 137 5.50 -2.76 4.34
N ILE A 138 5.60 -3.02 5.66
CA ILE A 138 5.98 -2.01 6.65
C ILE A 138 7.44 -1.55 6.43
N ASN A 139 8.35 -2.49 6.16
CA ASN A 139 9.75 -2.16 5.82
C ASN A 139 9.83 -1.32 4.53
N MET A 140 9.01 -1.62 3.52
CA MET A 140 8.96 -0.83 2.29
C MET A 140 8.48 0.60 2.55
N ILE A 141 7.48 0.80 3.41
CA ILE A 141 7.02 2.11 3.85
C ILE A 141 8.18 2.88 4.51
N TYR A 142 8.84 2.29 5.51
CA TYR A 142 9.97 2.90 6.20
C TYR A 142 11.11 3.27 5.22
N LEU A 143 11.58 2.31 4.43
CA LEU A 143 12.67 2.51 3.47
C LEU A 143 12.32 3.57 2.43
N SER A 144 11.10 3.58 1.92
CA SER A 144 10.71 4.57 0.92
C SER A 144 10.74 6.00 1.46
N ILE A 145 10.44 6.22 2.72
CA ILE A 145 10.49 7.54 3.36
C ILE A 145 11.95 7.98 3.57
N ILE A 146 12.80 7.14 4.15
CA ILE A 146 14.19 7.52 4.43
C ILE A 146 15.04 7.72 3.17
N LEU A 147 14.65 7.13 2.04
CA LEU A 147 15.39 7.27 0.77
C LEU A 147 15.21 8.64 0.09
N HIS A 148 14.24 9.44 0.48
CA HIS A 148 14.03 10.78 -0.10
C HIS A 148 13.95 11.92 0.94
N ASN A 149 14.30 11.62 2.20
CA ASN A 149 14.38 12.61 3.26
C ASN A 149 15.75 12.56 3.94
N SER A 150 16.04 13.59 4.72
CA SER A 150 17.13 13.60 5.70
C SER A 150 16.61 13.28 7.10
N PRO A 151 17.48 12.91 8.06
CA PRO A 151 17.10 12.78 9.47
C PRO A 151 16.58 14.07 10.11
N ASP A 152 16.93 15.23 9.53
CA ASP A 152 16.44 16.54 9.98
C ASP A 152 15.00 16.81 9.51
N ASP A 153 14.51 16.07 8.52
CA ASP A 153 13.16 16.23 7.98
C ASP A 153 12.17 15.24 8.59
N VAL A 154 12.62 14.02 8.89
CA VAL A 154 11.76 12.91 9.36
C VAL A 154 12.51 12.04 10.35
N GLN A 155 11.87 11.78 11.50
CA GLN A 155 12.34 10.84 12.50
C GLN A 155 11.26 9.81 12.84
N PHE A 156 11.70 8.64 13.29
CA PHE A 156 10.82 7.51 13.62
C PHE A 156 10.99 7.09 15.08
N ILE A 157 9.88 6.79 15.71
CA ILE A 157 9.84 6.00 16.94
C ILE A 157 9.32 4.62 16.57
N ILE A 158 10.12 3.59 16.80
CA ILE A 158 9.78 2.21 16.44
C ILE A 158 9.61 1.38 17.69
N ILE A 159 8.46 0.71 17.82
CA ILE A 159 8.14 -0.23 18.88
C ILE A 159 8.02 -1.62 18.28
N ASP A 160 8.97 -2.51 18.57
CA ASP A 160 9.02 -3.89 18.07
C ASP A 160 9.19 -4.89 19.23
N PRO A 161 8.10 -5.26 19.94
CA PRO A 161 8.17 -6.18 21.06
C PRO A 161 8.68 -7.58 20.70
N LYS A 162 8.53 -7.97 19.43
CA LYS A 162 9.01 -9.28 18.94
C LYS A 162 10.51 -9.29 18.63
N LYS A 163 11.15 -8.13 18.51
CA LYS A 163 12.58 -7.98 18.19
C LYS A 163 13.00 -8.60 16.86
N THR A 164 12.09 -8.73 15.91
CA THR A 164 12.30 -9.46 14.67
C THR A 164 12.33 -8.59 13.42
N GLU A 165 11.51 -7.53 13.39
CA GLU A 165 11.26 -6.79 12.16
C GLU A 165 12.24 -5.62 11.96
N PHE A 166 12.56 -4.89 13.04
CA PHE A 166 13.31 -3.64 12.96
C PHE A 166 14.73 -3.72 13.55
N THR A 167 15.21 -4.91 13.91
CA THR A 167 16.59 -5.13 14.37
C THR A 167 17.66 -4.57 13.41
N PRO A 168 17.54 -4.68 12.07
CA PRO A 168 18.53 -4.10 11.14
C PRO A 168 18.65 -2.58 11.23
N TYR A 169 17.64 -1.89 11.73
CA TYR A 169 17.58 -0.42 11.76
C TYR A 169 18.03 0.21 13.07
N LYS A 170 18.45 -0.56 14.05
CA LYS A 170 18.84 -0.08 15.41
C LYS A 170 19.86 1.07 15.43
N LYS A 171 20.67 1.20 14.38
CA LYS A 171 21.66 2.26 14.25
C LYS A 171 21.29 3.30 13.20
N SER A 172 20.04 3.32 12.76
CA SER A 172 19.60 4.27 11.76
C SER A 172 19.58 5.69 12.34
N PRO A 173 20.16 6.70 11.67
CA PRO A 173 20.11 8.08 12.12
C PRO A 173 18.69 8.67 12.07
N TYR A 174 17.75 7.99 11.43
CA TYR A 174 16.34 8.37 11.37
C TYR A 174 15.54 7.95 12.62
N LEU A 175 16.16 7.28 13.58
CA LEU A 175 15.49 6.92 14.82
C LEU A 175 15.59 8.07 15.83
N TYR A 176 14.43 8.50 16.35
CA TYR A 176 14.37 9.45 17.47
C TYR A 176 14.90 8.86 18.77
N THR A 177 14.73 7.56 18.96
CA THR A 177 15.26 6.75 20.06
C THR A 177 15.58 5.35 19.57
N ASP A 178 16.32 4.57 20.35
CA ASP A 178 16.54 3.15 20.04
C ASP A 178 15.22 2.42 19.84
N VAL A 179 15.25 1.33 19.04
CA VAL A 179 14.07 0.48 18.85
C VAL A 179 13.59 -0.07 20.18
N ILE A 180 12.38 0.29 20.55
CA ILE A 180 11.76 -0.06 21.82
C ILE A 180 11.21 -1.48 21.74
N THR A 181 11.56 -2.31 22.72
CA THR A 181 11.24 -3.74 22.68
C THR A 181 10.47 -4.25 23.90
N ASP A 182 10.08 -3.37 24.80
CA ASP A 182 9.32 -3.69 26.00
C ASP A 182 8.14 -2.73 26.21
N MET A 183 7.22 -3.11 27.07
CA MET A 183 5.98 -2.36 27.25
C MET A 183 6.17 -1.06 28.03
N ASP A 184 7.11 -1.01 28.96
CA ASP A 184 7.39 0.20 29.76
C ASP A 184 8.04 1.26 28.86
N GLY A 185 8.99 0.85 28.02
CA GLY A 185 9.56 1.71 26.99
C GLY A 185 8.52 2.23 26.01
N ALA A 186 7.59 1.37 25.58
CA ALA A 186 6.48 1.77 24.71
C ALA A 186 5.60 2.84 25.37
N LYS A 187 5.22 2.66 26.65
CA LYS A 187 4.45 3.64 27.41
C LYS A 187 5.20 4.98 27.53
N ASN A 188 6.49 4.93 27.82
CA ASN A 188 7.31 6.13 27.95
C ASN A 188 7.43 6.86 26.60
N ALA A 189 7.56 6.14 25.50
CA ALA A 189 7.57 6.71 24.16
C ALA A 189 6.26 7.44 23.82
N PHE A 190 5.10 6.83 24.12
CA PHE A 190 3.82 7.50 23.92
C PHE A 190 3.70 8.78 24.74
N ASN A 191 4.12 8.76 26.02
CA ASN A 191 4.13 9.96 26.84
C ASN A 191 5.06 11.06 26.26
N ALA A 192 6.23 10.67 25.76
CA ALA A 192 7.16 11.61 25.12
C ALA A 192 6.55 12.22 23.84
N VAL A 193 5.85 11.43 23.02
CA VAL A 193 5.13 11.92 21.82
C VAL A 193 4.05 12.93 22.20
N VAL A 194 3.27 12.67 23.24
CA VAL A 194 2.25 13.61 23.73
C VAL A 194 2.92 14.91 24.18
N THR A 195 3.99 14.85 24.96
CA THR A 195 4.73 16.03 25.41
C THR A 195 5.28 16.84 24.23
N GLU A 196 5.83 16.16 23.22
CA GLU A 196 6.33 16.82 22.01
C GLU A 196 5.20 17.46 21.19
N MET A 197 4.06 16.80 21.09
CA MET A 197 2.87 17.35 20.45
C MET A 197 2.40 18.66 21.14
N GLU A 198 2.36 18.66 22.47
CA GLU A 198 1.98 19.84 23.25
C GLU A 198 3.01 20.98 23.08
N ARG A 199 4.29 20.65 23.05
CA ARG A 199 5.36 21.62 22.77
C ARG A 199 5.16 22.26 21.39
N ARG A 200 4.93 21.47 20.35
CA ARG A 200 4.70 21.98 18.99
C ARG A 200 3.43 22.81 18.90
N ASN A 201 2.35 22.38 19.55
CA ASN A 201 1.11 23.15 19.59
C ASN A 201 1.32 24.53 20.19
N SER A 202 2.11 24.63 21.27
CA SER A 202 2.47 25.91 21.87
C SER A 202 3.28 26.81 20.93
N LEU A 203 4.21 26.25 20.14
CA LEU A 203 4.94 26.98 19.11
C LEU A 203 4.01 27.48 18.01
N PHE A 204 3.06 26.63 17.57
CA PHE A 204 2.09 27.01 16.55
C PHE A 204 1.19 28.14 17.00
N GLU A 205 0.74 28.10 18.26
CA GLU A 205 -0.07 29.16 18.88
C GLU A 205 0.70 30.49 18.91
N GLN A 206 1.95 30.51 19.35
CA GLN A 206 2.78 31.71 19.40
C GLN A 206 2.96 32.40 18.06
N ILE A 207 3.04 31.64 16.97
CA ILE A 207 3.21 32.14 15.60
C ILE A 207 1.85 32.38 14.89
N GLY A 208 0.75 31.92 15.48
CA GLY A 208 -0.59 32.01 14.89
C GLY A 208 -0.76 31.13 13.64
N VAL A 209 -0.30 29.87 13.73
CA VAL A 209 -0.43 28.85 12.68
C VAL A 209 -1.13 27.61 13.24
N ARG A 210 -1.57 26.68 12.32
CA ARG A 210 -2.37 25.52 12.72
C ARG A 210 -1.67 24.19 12.52
N ASN A 211 -0.53 24.17 11.87
CA ASN A 211 0.19 22.92 11.55
C ASN A 211 1.66 23.18 11.28
N LEU A 212 2.46 22.10 11.29
CA LEU A 212 3.89 22.10 11.09
C LEU A 212 4.30 22.72 9.74
N GLN A 213 3.60 22.41 8.66
CA GLN A 213 3.94 22.92 7.35
C GLN A 213 3.88 24.45 7.30
N THR A 214 2.81 25.06 7.83
CA THR A 214 2.67 26.53 7.88
C THR A 214 3.62 27.14 8.88
N TYR A 215 3.96 26.44 9.97
CA TYR A 215 4.99 26.88 10.91
C TYR A 215 6.35 26.99 10.21
N ASN A 216 6.79 25.90 9.56
CA ASN A 216 8.08 25.84 8.87
C ASN A 216 8.22 26.82 7.70
N GLN A 217 7.09 27.27 7.12
CA GLN A 217 7.10 28.33 6.10
C GLN A 217 7.30 29.73 6.67
N LYS A 218 6.88 29.97 7.94
CA LYS A 218 6.92 31.27 8.58
C LYS A 218 8.21 31.53 9.38
N VAL A 219 8.85 30.50 9.87
CA VAL A 219 10.06 30.62 10.68
C VAL A 219 11.32 30.56 9.82
N SER A 220 12.43 31.08 10.35
CA SER A 220 13.75 30.94 9.73
C SER A 220 14.20 29.48 9.69
N PRO A 221 15.08 29.10 8.73
CA PRO A 221 15.50 27.71 8.54
C PRO A 221 16.05 27.02 9.81
N ASP A 222 16.72 27.77 10.67
CA ASP A 222 17.30 27.32 11.96
C ASP A 222 16.25 27.00 13.04
N LYS A 223 15.00 27.44 12.84
CA LYS A 223 13.87 27.21 13.76
C LYS A 223 12.84 26.23 13.23
N ARG A 224 13.10 25.61 12.09
CA ARG A 224 12.19 24.62 11.53
C ARG A 224 12.20 23.36 12.39
N GLU A 225 11.03 22.78 12.53
CA GLU A 225 10.82 21.51 13.22
C GLU A 225 10.74 20.37 12.17
N PRO A 226 11.29 19.19 12.50
CA PRO A 226 11.23 18.01 11.62
C PRO A 226 9.83 17.41 11.52
#